data_f32a898d87a248762a72024c24b19f70
#
_entry.id   f32a898d87a248762a72024c24b19f70
#
_cell.length_a   1.000
_cell.length_b   1.000
_cell.length_c   1.000
_cell.angle_alpha   90.00
_cell.angle_beta   90.00
_cell.angle_gamma   90.00
#
_symmetry.space_group_name_H-M   'P 1'
#
loop_
_entity.id
_entity.type
_entity.pdbx_description
1 polymer ?
#
loop_
_entity_poly.entity_id
_entity_poly.type
_entity_poly.pdbx_seq_one_letter_code
_entity_poly.pdbx_strand_id
1 'polypeptide(L)'
;MANVLKFECIDNARQLGGIPAGGSRVKHNLLFRSGNLSKATEHDLHRLRDDFGVRLVIDLRSDFEYMQKPDKLLDGMDSALIPILDESMHGDAFNKDQVVPATGVDFMEFLFGIARHPIAGTLKDKLYNYFADSDYASKQYAKVFEMILAQKGAPVLWHCTSGKDRCGFCSALMLAALGADDSAILDDYTESENSYRKPLEAMTAKGRASGMTDEQLDILHFLVSVKREYLEIPLNRINAEYGSLLNFITQRMHVPTATVDALREYYLE
;
A
#
# COMPACT_ATOMS: atom_id res chain seq x y z
N MET A 1 -5.22 14.87 -11.20
CA MET A 1 -3.77 14.88 -10.84
C MET A 1 -3.67 14.39 -9.42
N ALA A 2 -2.83 13.39 -9.17
CA ALA A 2 -2.63 12.88 -7.82
C ALA A 2 -2.12 14.01 -6.92
N ASN A 3 -2.71 14.13 -5.74
CA ASN A 3 -2.34 15.14 -4.76
C ASN A 3 -1.10 14.70 -3.98
N VAL A 4 0.05 14.64 -4.68
CA VAL A 4 1.34 14.24 -4.12
C VAL A 4 1.76 15.24 -3.04
N LEU A 5 2.13 14.74 -1.88
CA LEU A 5 2.63 15.51 -0.77
C LEU A 5 4.15 15.37 -0.70
N LYS A 6 4.84 16.49 -0.61
CA LYS A 6 6.30 16.49 -0.50
C LYS A 6 6.69 16.54 0.97
N PHE A 7 7.24 15.46 1.48
CA PHE A 7 7.87 15.35 2.78
C PHE A 7 9.39 15.23 2.62
N GLU A 8 10.13 15.39 3.71
CA GLU A 8 11.59 15.26 3.70
C GLU A 8 12.04 13.80 3.64
N CYS A 9 11.37 12.95 4.44
CA CYS A 9 11.74 11.55 4.63
C CYS A 9 10.54 10.57 4.64
N ILE A 10 9.38 10.98 4.14
CA ILE A 10 8.23 10.09 3.93
C ILE A 10 8.01 9.92 2.43
N ASP A 11 8.34 8.73 1.93
CA ASP A 11 8.24 8.41 0.52
C ASP A 11 6.80 8.15 0.08
N ASN A 12 6.51 8.38 -1.20
CA ASN A 12 5.27 8.01 -1.87
C ASN A 12 4.01 8.53 -1.16
N ALA A 13 4.12 9.69 -0.50
CA ALA A 13 3.02 10.29 0.26
C ALA A 13 2.07 11.07 -0.65
N ARG A 14 0.76 10.83 -0.49
CA ARG A 14 -0.30 11.55 -1.18
C ARG A 14 -1.64 11.44 -0.48
N GLN A 15 -2.58 12.30 -0.86
CA GLN A 15 -3.98 12.20 -0.46
C GLN A 15 -4.84 11.66 -1.61
N LEU A 16 -5.98 11.07 -1.27
CA LEU A 16 -6.98 10.62 -2.24
C LEU A 16 -8.01 11.70 -2.59
N GLY A 17 -7.91 12.88 -1.97
CA GLY A 17 -8.83 13.99 -2.21
C GLY A 17 -8.91 14.41 -3.66
N GLY A 18 -10.10 14.82 -4.13
CA GLY A 18 -10.37 15.24 -5.49
C GLY A 18 -10.54 14.10 -6.50
N ILE A 19 -10.27 12.83 -6.13
CA ILE A 19 -10.54 11.68 -7.00
C ILE A 19 -12.05 11.57 -7.23
N PRO A 20 -12.52 11.44 -8.49
CA PRO A 20 -13.95 11.24 -8.78
C PRO A 20 -14.45 9.92 -8.17
N ALA A 21 -15.57 9.98 -7.46
CA ALA A 21 -16.17 8.82 -6.80
C ALA A 21 -17.67 9.05 -6.56
N GLY A 22 -18.52 8.07 -6.91
CA GLY A 22 -19.95 8.07 -6.58
C GLY A 22 -20.76 9.24 -7.14
N GLY A 23 -20.34 9.85 -8.24
CA GLY A 23 -20.97 11.04 -8.79
C GLY A 23 -20.53 12.35 -8.12
N SER A 24 -19.60 12.29 -7.18
CA SER A 24 -18.99 13.38 -6.43
C SER A 24 -17.46 13.25 -6.46
N ARG A 25 -16.79 13.72 -5.43
CA ARG A 25 -15.33 13.59 -5.26
C ARG A 25 -14.98 13.24 -3.83
N VAL A 26 -13.86 12.55 -3.65
CA VAL A 26 -13.27 12.35 -2.34
C VAL A 26 -12.88 13.72 -1.75
N LYS A 27 -13.30 14.00 -0.52
CA LYS A 27 -12.91 15.23 0.21
C LYS A 27 -11.39 15.35 0.34
N HIS A 28 -10.90 16.56 0.19
CA HIS A 28 -9.47 16.84 0.37
C HIS A 28 -9.04 16.72 1.83
N ASN A 29 -7.78 16.37 2.05
CA ASN A 29 -7.10 16.33 3.35
C ASN A 29 -7.73 15.39 4.39
N LEU A 30 -8.38 14.30 3.97
CA LEU A 30 -8.97 13.32 4.89
C LEU A 30 -8.37 11.92 4.78
N LEU A 31 -8.09 11.45 3.56
CA LEU A 31 -7.58 10.11 3.31
C LEU A 31 -6.18 10.20 2.71
N PHE A 32 -5.19 9.69 3.44
CA PHE A 32 -3.78 9.76 3.09
C PHE A 32 -3.16 8.38 2.98
N ARG A 33 -2.16 8.25 2.10
CA ARG A 33 -1.34 7.05 1.99
C ARG A 33 0.13 7.42 1.79
N SER A 34 1.05 6.54 2.27
CA SER A 34 2.49 6.76 2.15
C SER A 34 3.31 5.48 2.27
N GLY A 35 4.63 5.59 2.15
CA GLY A 35 5.61 4.67 2.71
C GLY A 35 5.66 4.78 4.22
N ASN A 36 6.47 3.93 4.89
CA ASN A 36 6.57 3.88 6.35
C ASN A 36 7.15 5.18 6.95
N LEU A 37 6.83 5.43 8.20
CA LEU A 37 7.21 6.64 8.92
C LEU A 37 8.51 6.50 9.74
N SER A 38 9.21 5.36 9.63
CA SER A 38 10.40 5.08 10.47
C SER A 38 11.53 6.10 10.31
N LYS A 39 11.60 6.76 9.15
CA LYS A 39 12.59 7.80 8.85
C LYS A 39 12.01 9.22 8.90
N ALA A 40 10.72 9.37 9.20
CA ALA A 40 10.08 10.68 9.26
C ALA A 40 10.87 11.64 10.15
N THR A 41 11.06 12.88 9.69
CA THR A 41 11.62 13.95 10.51
C THR A 41 10.54 14.51 11.44
N GLU A 42 10.94 15.22 12.50
CA GLU A 42 9.98 15.93 13.34
C GLU A 42 9.14 16.92 12.51
N HIS A 43 9.75 17.57 11.54
CA HIS A 43 9.05 18.48 10.62
C HIS A 43 7.97 17.73 9.81
N ASP A 44 8.30 16.55 9.26
CA ASP A 44 7.32 15.70 8.56
C ASP A 44 6.13 15.32 9.46
N LEU A 45 6.42 14.92 10.69
CA LEU A 45 5.41 14.49 11.67
C LEU A 45 4.52 15.66 12.12
N HIS A 46 5.11 16.82 12.37
CA HIS A 46 4.35 18.05 12.66
C HIS A 46 3.41 18.41 11.50
N ARG A 47 3.88 18.33 10.26
CA ARG A 47 3.02 18.56 9.10
C ARG A 47 1.86 17.56 9.02
N LEU A 48 2.12 16.28 9.26
CA LEU A 48 1.05 15.26 9.28
C LEU A 48 0.02 15.59 10.36
N ARG A 49 0.48 15.87 11.59
CA ARG A 49 -0.39 16.09 12.74
C ARG A 49 -1.07 17.46 12.71
N ASP A 50 -0.32 18.52 12.44
CA ASP A 50 -0.77 19.91 12.68
C ASP A 50 -1.34 20.55 11.41
N ASP A 51 -0.72 20.35 10.23
CA ASP A 51 -1.19 20.93 8.97
C ASP A 51 -2.33 20.09 8.35
N PHE A 52 -2.18 18.73 8.38
CA PHE A 52 -3.16 17.82 7.79
C PHE A 52 -4.13 17.20 8.80
N GLY A 53 -3.93 17.40 10.08
CA GLY A 53 -4.83 16.93 11.13
C GLY A 53 -4.83 15.43 11.36
N VAL A 54 -3.85 14.68 10.84
CA VAL A 54 -3.76 13.21 10.98
C VAL A 54 -3.60 12.86 12.45
N ARG A 55 -4.52 12.03 12.97
CA ARG A 55 -4.49 11.53 14.36
C ARG A 55 -4.37 10.01 14.39
N LEU A 56 -4.77 9.30 13.33
CA LEU A 56 -4.66 7.87 13.22
C LEU A 56 -3.74 7.48 12.06
N VAL A 57 -2.74 6.68 12.35
CA VAL A 57 -1.85 6.03 11.39
C VAL A 57 -2.13 4.53 11.41
N ILE A 58 -2.49 3.94 10.27
CA ILE A 58 -2.73 2.50 10.10
C ILE A 58 -1.53 1.89 9.38
N ASP A 59 -0.79 1.05 10.09
CA ASP A 59 0.37 0.33 9.54
C ASP A 59 -0.06 -1.05 9.02
N LEU A 60 0.11 -1.28 7.73
CA LEU A 60 -0.26 -2.53 7.04
C LEU A 60 0.90 -3.54 6.97
N ARG A 61 2.03 -3.24 7.60
CA ARG A 61 3.22 -4.10 7.62
C ARG A 61 3.03 -5.31 8.54
N SER A 62 3.87 -6.33 8.35
CA SER A 62 3.95 -7.43 9.30
C SER A 62 4.57 -6.98 10.63
N ASP A 63 4.30 -7.74 11.72
CA ASP A 63 4.94 -7.52 13.02
C ASP A 63 6.47 -7.47 12.89
N PHE A 64 7.03 -8.34 12.05
CA PHE A 64 8.46 -8.38 11.81
C PHE A 64 8.99 -7.08 11.17
N GLU A 65 8.34 -6.58 10.09
CA GLU A 65 8.72 -5.32 9.44
C GLU A 65 8.62 -4.13 10.41
N TYR A 66 7.56 -4.11 11.24
CA TYR A 66 7.36 -3.10 12.27
C TYR A 66 8.47 -3.12 13.32
N MET A 67 8.81 -4.29 13.86
CA MET A 67 9.88 -4.41 14.86
C MET A 67 11.24 -3.98 14.34
N GLN A 68 11.53 -4.23 13.04
CA GLN A 68 12.80 -3.81 12.44
C GLN A 68 12.90 -2.29 12.22
N LYS A 69 11.78 -1.65 11.92
CA LYS A 69 11.71 -0.22 11.60
C LYS A 69 10.42 0.38 12.15
N PRO A 70 10.31 0.54 13.47
CA PRO A 70 9.10 1.11 14.08
C PRO A 70 8.87 2.54 13.55
N ASP A 71 7.61 2.91 13.40
CA ASP A 71 7.26 4.25 13.02
C ASP A 71 7.59 5.25 14.12
N LYS A 72 7.90 6.46 13.71
CA LYS A 72 7.98 7.61 14.58
C LYS A 72 6.64 8.33 14.58
N LEU A 73 6.17 8.69 15.74
CA LEU A 73 4.92 9.43 15.92
C LEU A 73 5.13 10.53 16.96
N LEU A 74 4.31 11.56 16.89
CA LEU A 74 4.23 12.61 17.91
C LEU A 74 3.09 12.32 18.88
N ASP A 75 3.17 12.89 20.08
CA ASP A 75 2.07 12.87 21.04
C ASP A 75 0.77 13.36 20.41
N GLY A 76 -0.33 12.63 20.62
CA GLY A 76 -1.63 12.90 20.03
C GLY A 76 -1.80 12.31 18.62
N MET A 77 -0.88 11.48 18.15
CA MET A 77 -1.04 10.59 16.99
C MET A 77 -1.11 9.14 17.48
N ASP A 78 -2.18 8.45 17.17
CA ASP A 78 -2.36 7.03 17.46
C ASP A 78 -1.90 6.17 16.27
N SER A 79 -1.46 4.95 16.54
CA SER A 79 -1.17 3.96 15.50
C SER A 79 -1.89 2.65 15.74
N ALA A 80 -2.21 1.99 14.64
CA ALA A 80 -2.76 0.63 14.65
C ALA A 80 -1.99 -0.23 13.65
N LEU A 81 -1.39 -1.29 14.16
CA LEU A 81 -0.74 -2.31 13.33
C LEU A 81 -1.80 -3.31 12.87
N ILE A 82 -2.03 -3.38 11.56
CA ILE A 82 -2.95 -4.32 10.91
C ILE A 82 -2.18 -5.09 9.82
N PRO A 83 -1.48 -6.16 10.18
CA PRO A 83 -0.69 -6.94 9.23
C PRO A 83 -1.56 -7.55 8.13
N ILE A 84 -1.28 -7.20 6.87
CA ILE A 84 -2.03 -7.75 5.73
C ILE A 84 -1.51 -9.11 5.31
N LEU A 85 -0.21 -9.37 5.48
CA LEU A 85 0.42 -10.63 5.10
C LEU A 85 0.56 -11.52 6.33
N ASP A 86 0.08 -12.75 6.22
CA ASP A 86 0.27 -13.78 7.25
C ASP A 86 1.58 -14.58 7.07
N GLU A 87 1.80 -15.55 7.94
CA GLU A 87 3.02 -16.36 7.92
C GLU A 87 3.18 -17.19 6.64
N SER A 88 2.08 -17.52 5.93
CA SER A 88 2.16 -18.29 4.68
C SER A 88 2.87 -17.51 3.58
N MET A 89 2.74 -16.18 3.59
CA MET A 89 3.47 -15.31 2.66
C MET A 89 4.94 -15.12 3.04
N HIS A 90 5.30 -15.37 4.30
CA HIS A 90 6.69 -15.27 4.76
C HIS A 90 7.49 -16.56 4.52
N GLY A 91 6.81 -17.73 4.43
CA GLY A 91 7.46 -19.04 4.44
C GLY A 91 8.21 -19.41 3.16
N ASP A 92 7.69 -19.06 1.99
CA ASP A 92 8.22 -19.54 0.70
C ASP A 92 9.11 -18.54 -0.03
N ALA A 93 8.82 -17.23 0.09
CA ALA A 93 9.51 -16.19 -0.66
C ALA A 93 10.32 -15.26 0.25
N PHE A 94 9.96 -15.22 1.53
CA PHE A 94 10.56 -14.37 2.54
C PHE A 94 10.91 -15.19 3.78
N ASN A 95 11.63 -16.31 3.59
CA ASN A 95 12.13 -17.12 4.70
C ASN A 95 12.88 -16.21 5.67
N LYS A 96 12.45 -16.20 6.95
CA LYS A 96 12.99 -15.33 8.01
C LYS A 96 14.52 -15.32 8.06
N ASP A 97 15.17 -16.43 7.64
CA ASP A 97 16.62 -16.59 7.66
C ASP A 97 17.32 -16.13 6.36
N GLN A 98 16.58 -15.88 5.26
CA GLN A 98 17.16 -15.55 3.96
C GLN A 98 16.78 -14.15 3.43
N VAL A 99 15.75 -13.50 3.98
CA VAL A 99 15.15 -12.29 3.40
C VAL A 99 15.33 -11.05 4.26
N VAL A 100 15.93 -11.20 5.42
CA VAL A 100 16.30 -10.03 6.24
C VAL A 100 17.78 -9.80 6.07
N PRO A 101 18.19 -8.62 5.55
CA PRO A 101 19.58 -8.26 5.62
C PRO A 101 20.02 -8.35 7.08
N ALA A 102 20.99 -9.21 7.38
CA ALA A 102 21.74 -9.06 8.62
C ALA A 102 22.15 -7.58 8.72
N THR A 103 22.14 -7.02 9.91
CA THR A 103 22.57 -5.64 10.14
C THR A 103 23.90 -5.40 9.39
N GLY A 104 23.87 -4.53 8.35
CA GLY A 104 25.06 -4.23 7.54
C GLY A 104 24.99 -4.66 6.06
N VAL A 105 23.97 -5.38 5.60
CA VAL A 105 23.80 -5.67 4.17
C VAL A 105 23.22 -4.44 3.46
N ASP A 106 23.83 -4.06 2.35
CA ASP A 106 23.31 -2.99 1.48
C ASP A 106 21.93 -3.41 0.97
N PHE A 107 20.94 -2.53 1.15
CA PHE A 107 19.56 -2.77 0.70
C PHE A 107 19.48 -3.12 -0.79
N MET A 108 20.36 -2.60 -1.61
CA MET A 108 20.42 -2.88 -3.02
C MET A 108 20.93 -4.31 -3.31
N GLU A 109 21.97 -4.76 -2.61
CA GLU A 109 22.46 -6.14 -2.71
C GLU A 109 21.39 -7.14 -2.25
N PHE A 110 20.63 -6.79 -1.23
CA PHE A 110 19.49 -7.56 -0.78
C PHE A 110 18.41 -7.72 -1.87
N LEU A 111 17.99 -6.64 -2.53
CA LEU A 111 17.02 -6.70 -3.63
C LEU A 111 17.56 -7.48 -4.83
N PHE A 112 18.87 -7.37 -5.12
CA PHE A 112 19.52 -8.15 -6.15
C PHE A 112 19.53 -9.65 -5.80
N GLY A 113 19.74 -10.00 -4.53
CA GLY A 113 19.63 -11.36 -4.03
C GLY A 113 18.26 -11.95 -4.27
N ILE A 114 17.19 -11.20 -3.92
CA ILE A 114 15.80 -11.61 -4.20
C ILE A 114 15.60 -11.81 -5.70
N ALA A 115 15.97 -10.83 -6.53
CA ALA A 115 15.72 -10.89 -7.97
C ALA A 115 16.45 -12.05 -8.67
N ARG A 116 17.55 -12.53 -8.10
CA ARG A 116 18.31 -13.71 -8.60
C ARG A 116 17.76 -15.04 -8.07
N HIS A 117 16.87 -15.03 -7.10
CA HIS A 117 16.35 -16.26 -6.51
C HIS A 117 15.44 -17.01 -7.50
N PRO A 118 15.54 -18.35 -7.64
CA PRO A 118 14.76 -19.11 -8.64
C PRO A 118 13.24 -18.93 -8.57
N ILE A 119 12.67 -18.70 -7.37
CA ILE A 119 11.23 -18.52 -7.18
C ILE A 119 10.78 -17.06 -7.38
N ALA A 120 11.70 -16.13 -7.61
CA ALA A 120 11.40 -14.71 -7.66
C ALA A 120 10.38 -14.36 -8.76
N GLY A 121 10.39 -15.06 -9.89
CA GLY A 121 9.42 -14.88 -10.96
C GLY A 121 7.96 -15.12 -10.58
N THR A 122 7.70 -15.86 -9.49
CA THR A 122 6.34 -16.13 -9.01
C THR A 122 5.87 -15.15 -7.93
N LEU A 123 6.76 -14.30 -7.40
CA LEU A 123 6.45 -13.42 -6.25
C LEU A 123 5.33 -12.44 -6.54
N LYS A 124 5.33 -11.85 -7.73
CA LYS A 124 4.32 -10.90 -8.16
C LYS A 124 2.93 -11.53 -8.13
N ASP A 125 2.77 -12.65 -8.82
CA ASP A 125 1.47 -13.31 -8.93
C ASP A 125 1.01 -13.87 -7.57
N LYS A 126 1.91 -14.42 -6.77
CA LYS A 126 1.62 -14.85 -5.40
C LYS A 126 1.10 -13.69 -4.55
N LEU A 127 1.79 -12.55 -4.54
CA LEU A 127 1.41 -11.40 -3.71
C LEU A 127 0.04 -10.83 -4.13
N TYR A 128 -0.16 -10.61 -5.43
CA TYR A 128 -1.40 -9.96 -5.89
C TYR A 128 -2.60 -10.91 -5.87
N ASN A 129 -2.41 -12.20 -6.16
CA ASN A 129 -3.46 -13.20 -5.94
C ASN A 129 -3.80 -13.34 -4.45
N TYR A 130 -2.83 -13.27 -3.55
CA TYR A 130 -3.07 -13.31 -2.12
C TYR A 130 -4.04 -12.21 -1.66
N PHE A 131 -3.99 -11.01 -2.22
CA PHE A 131 -4.92 -9.94 -1.87
C PHE A 131 -6.38 -10.28 -2.19
N ALA A 132 -6.62 -11.01 -3.29
CA ALA A 132 -7.96 -11.44 -3.68
C ALA A 132 -8.43 -12.71 -2.94
N ASP A 133 -7.52 -13.67 -2.71
CA ASP A 133 -7.85 -15.02 -2.30
C ASP A 133 -7.80 -15.26 -0.79
N SER A 134 -6.96 -14.50 -0.06
CA SER A 134 -6.72 -14.75 1.34
C SER A 134 -7.86 -14.29 2.24
N ASP A 135 -8.41 -15.24 3.03
CA ASP A 135 -9.36 -14.93 4.10
C ASP A 135 -8.75 -14.03 5.16
N TYR A 136 -7.45 -14.23 5.44
CA TYR A 136 -6.73 -13.41 6.41
C TYR A 136 -6.64 -11.97 5.92
N ALA A 137 -6.14 -11.74 4.69
CA ALA A 137 -6.03 -10.40 4.12
C ALA A 137 -7.39 -9.69 4.06
N SER A 138 -8.46 -10.40 3.63
CA SER A 138 -9.83 -9.88 3.58
C SER A 138 -10.30 -9.39 4.95
N LYS A 139 -10.06 -10.16 6.02
CA LYS A 139 -10.41 -9.79 7.40
C LYS A 139 -9.59 -8.60 7.90
N GLN A 140 -8.30 -8.53 7.54
CA GLN A 140 -7.45 -7.42 7.95
C GLN A 140 -7.85 -6.11 7.24
N TYR A 141 -8.14 -6.16 5.94
CA TYR A 141 -8.66 -4.99 5.22
C TYR A 141 -10.03 -4.55 5.76
N ALA A 142 -10.91 -5.49 6.18
CA ALA A 142 -12.18 -5.12 6.83
C ALA A 142 -11.95 -4.32 8.12
N LYS A 143 -10.97 -4.68 8.94
CA LYS A 143 -10.60 -3.91 10.14
C LYS A 143 -10.14 -2.48 9.80
N VAL A 144 -9.44 -2.30 8.66
CA VAL A 144 -9.08 -0.95 8.19
C VAL A 144 -10.34 -0.12 7.96
N PHE A 145 -11.38 -0.69 7.32
CA PHE A 145 -12.65 -0.01 7.12
C PHE A 145 -13.32 0.38 8.44
N GLU A 146 -13.34 -0.53 9.42
CA GLU A 146 -13.89 -0.26 10.76
C GLU A 146 -13.16 0.89 11.46
N MET A 147 -11.83 0.90 11.39
CA MET A 147 -11.02 1.95 12.00
C MET A 147 -11.20 3.31 11.33
N ILE A 148 -11.27 3.35 10.00
CA ILE A 148 -11.52 4.60 9.27
C ILE A 148 -12.94 5.10 9.56
N LEU A 149 -13.94 4.21 9.61
CA LEU A 149 -15.30 4.58 9.98
C LEU A 149 -15.37 5.20 11.39
N ALA A 150 -14.62 4.62 12.35
CA ALA A 150 -14.57 5.12 13.73
C ALA A 150 -14.03 6.56 13.83
N GLN A 151 -13.27 7.03 12.83
CA GLN A 151 -12.77 8.41 12.79
C GLN A 151 -13.84 9.44 12.38
N LYS A 152 -15.01 9.02 11.89
CA LYS A 152 -16.15 9.90 11.57
C LYS A 152 -15.78 11.08 10.68
N GLY A 153 -14.96 10.85 9.66
CA GLY A 153 -14.50 11.87 8.73
C GLY A 153 -13.25 12.64 9.18
N ALA A 154 -12.61 12.28 10.29
CA ALA A 154 -11.31 12.84 10.64
C ALA A 154 -10.21 12.26 9.72
N PRO A 155 -9.09 13.01 9.55
CA PRO A 155 -7.99 12.58 8.69
C PRO A 155 -7.30 11.31 9.17
N VAL A 156 -7.08 10.36 8.23
CA VAL A 156 -6.41 9.08 8.47
C VAL A 156 -5.31 8.88 7.45
N LEU A 157 -4.17 8.35 7.90
CA LEU A 157 -3.10 7.89 7.02
C LEU A 157 -2.95 6.38 7.15
N TRP A 158 -2.85 5.67 6.02
CA TRP A 158 -2.39 4.28 6.02
C TRP A 158 -1.14 4.11 5.20
N HIS A 159 -0.29 3.19 5.62
CA HIS A 159 0.96 2.91 4.94
C HIS A 159 1.36 1.43 5.01
N CYS A 160 2.37 1.08 4.23
CA CYS A 160 3.14 -0.16 4.38
C CYS A 160 4.62 0.16 4.31
N THR A 161 5.48 -0.73 3.84
CA THR A 161 6.92 -0.44 3.72
C THR A 161 7.21 0.67 2.71
N SER A 162 6.71 0.52 1.48
CA SER A 162 6.94 1.49 0.38
C SER A 162 5.68 2.25 -0.03
N GLY A 163 4.52 2.01 0.59
CA GLY A 163 3.26 2.65 0.23
C GLY A 163 2.72 2.25 -1.15
N LYS A 164 3.18 1.12 -1.73
CA LYS A 164 2.78 0.70 -3.07
C LYS A 164 1.79 -0.47 -3.09
N ASP A 165 2.18 -1.69 -2.76
CA ASP A 165 1.37 -2.91 -2.98
C ASP A 165 0.19 -3.04 -1.99
N ARG A 166 0.44 -3.34 -0.71
CA ARG A 166 -0.59 -3.46 0.35
C ARG A 166 -1.40 -2.18 0.49
N CYS A 167 -0.70 -1.06 0.50
CA CYS A 167 -1.27 0.28 0.55
C CYS A 167 -2.08 0.59 -0.71
N GLY A 168 -1.61 0.20 -1.89
CA GLY A 168 -2.28 0.36 -3.17
C GLY A 168 -3.59 -0.40 -3.23
N PHE A 169 -3.59 -1.67 -2.82
CA PHE A 169 -4.80 -2.47 -2.78
C PHE A 169 -5.80 -1.95 -1.72
N CYS A 170 -5.31 -1.53 -0.54
CA CYS A 170 -6.14 -0.86 0.47
C CYS A 170 -6.83 0.40 -0.10
N SER A 171 -6.08 1.22 -0.84
CA SER A 171 -6.63 2.42 -1.49
C SER A 171 -7.63 2.07 -2.59
N ALA A 172 -7.38 1.00 -3.36
CA ALA A 172 -8.32 0.50 -4.37
C ALA A 172 -9.66 0.09 -3.74
N LEU A 173 -9.61 -0.67 -2.64
CA LEU A 173 -10.80 -1.05 -1.88
C LEU A 173 -11.56 0.18 -1.35
N MET A 174 -10.85 1.14 -0.74
CA MET A 174 -11.48 2.36 -0.21
C MET A 174 -12.09 3.20 -1.32
N LEU A 175 -11.38 3.42 -2.43
CA LEU A 175 -11.90 4.16 -3.58
C LEU A 175 -13.12 3.47 -4.21
N ALA A 176 -13.11 2.14 -4.35
CA ALA A 176 -14.26 1.37 -4.82
C ALA A 176 -15.48 1.50 -3.88
N ALA A 177 -15.27 1.44 -2.57
CA ALA A 177 -16.32 1.66 -1.59
C ALA A 177 -16.93 3.06 -1.70
N LEU A 178 -16.10 4.08 -1.97
CA LEU A 178 -16.55 5.45 -2.22
C LEU A 178 -17.21 5.62 -3.60
N GLY A 179 -17.09 4.64 -4.51
CA GLY A 179 -17.72 4.64 -5.82
C GLY A 179 -16.85 5.20 -6.95
N ALA A 180 -15.53 5.18 -6.80
CA ALA A 180 -14.59 5.46 -7.89
C ALA A 180 -14.63 4.33 -8.93
N ASP A 181 -14.42 4.67 -10.19
CA ASP A 181 -14.29 3.70 -11.26
C ASP A 181 -12.88 3.06 -11.29
N ASP A 182 -12.74 1.96 -12.04
CA ASP A 182 -11.48 1.23 -12.16
C ASP A 182 -10.35 2.10 -12.73
N SER A 183 -10.66 3.07 -13.60
CA SER A 183 -9.65 3.98 -14.16
C SER A 183 -9.05 4.88 -13.09
N ALA A 184 -9.90 5.48 -12.26
CA ALA A 184 -9.47 6.36 -11.17
C ALA A 184 -8.66 5.58 -10.11
N ILE A 185 -9.06 4.33 -9.82
CA ILE A 185 -8.36 3.42 -8.92
C ILE A 185 -6.96 3.09 -9.46
N LEU A 186 -6.88 2.72 -10.73
CA LEU A 186 -5.61 2.36 -11.38
C LEU A 186 -4.68 3.58 -11.56
N ASP A 187 -5.25 4.77 -11.78
CA ASP A 187 -4.48 6.01 -11.89
C ASP A 187 -3.85 6.39 -10.53
N ASP A 188 -4.60 6.26 -9.41
CA ASP A 188 -4.00 6.43 -8.08
C ASP A 188 -2.89 5.40 -7.84
N TYR A 189 -3.11 4.14 -8.17
CA TYR A 189 -2.11 3.10 -7.96
C TYR A 189 -0.81 3.36 -8.72
N THR A 190 -0.90 3.70 -10.01
CA THR A 190 0.25 3.93 -10.89
C THR A 190 1.02 5.22 -10.56
N GLU A 191 0.42 6.17 -9.85
CA GLU A 191 1.12 7.36 -9.37
C GLU A 191 2.35 7.02 -8.51
N SER A 192 2.34 5.86 -7.85
CA SER A 192 3.50 5.36 -7.10
C SER A 192 4.76 5.17 -7.95
N GLU A 193 4.63 4.96 -9.27
CA GLU A 193 5.77 4.85 -10.18
C GLU A 193 6.64 6.11 -10.17
N ASN A 194 6.00 7.28 -10.09
CA ASN A 194 6.71 8.57 -10.07
C ASN A 194 7.67 8.70 -8.89
N SER A 195 7.30 8.15 -7.72
CA SER A 195 8.13 8.16 -6.51
C SER A 195 9.36 7.26 -6.65
N TYR A 196 9.28 6.20 -7.45
CA TYR A 196 10.33 5.17 -7.55
C TYR A 196 11.11 5.18 -8.87
N ARG A 197 10.77 6.06 -9.82
CA ARG A 197 11.42 6.11 -11.14
C ARG A 197 12.94 6.27 -11.05
N LYS A 198 13.41 7.29 -10.36
CA LYS A 198 14.88 7.56 -10.23
C LYS A 198 15.61 6.43 -9.49
N PRO A 199 15.15 5.95 -8.31
CA PRO A 199 15.73 4.77 -7.68
C PRO A 199 15.79 3.56 -8.61
N LEU A 200 14.71 3.27 -9.33
CA LEU A 200 14.62 2.15 -10.25
C LEU A 200 15.63 2.26 -11.39
N GLU A 201 15.76 3.43 -12.03
CA GLU A 201 16.73 3.67 -13.09
C GLU A 201 18.16 3.38 -12.62
N ALA A 202 18.52 3.89 -11.44
CA ALA A 202 19.86 3.66 -10.86
C ALA A 202 20.10 2.18 -10.53
N MET A 203 19.08 1.49 -9.99
CA MET A 203 19.16 0.07 -9.64
C MET A 203 19.23 -0.81 -10.90
N THR A 204 18.44 -0.49 -11.92
CA THR A 204 18.48 -1.20 -13.22
C THR A 204 19.84 -1.08 -13.88
N ALA A 205 20.44 0.11 -13.88
CA ALA A 205 21.79 0.31 -14.43
C ALA A 205 22.86 -0.52 -13.70
N LYS A 206 22.82 -0.55 -12.36
CA LYS A 206 23.72 -1.39 -11.55
C LYS A 206 23.43 -2.89 -11.73
N GLY A 207 22.18 -3.30 -11.82
CA GLY A 207 21.78 -4.68 -12.08
C GLY A 207 22.37 -5.19 -13.40
N ARG A 208 22.24 -4.41 -14.47
CA ARG A 208 22.84 -4.72 -15.78
C ARG A 208 24.37 -4.82 -15.69
N ALA A 209 25.01 -3.87 -15.03
CA ALA A 209 26.46 -3.90 -14.83
C ALA A 209 26.93 -5.11 -14.02
N SER A 210 26.08 -5.68 -13.15
CA SER A 210 26.34 -6.89 -12.38
C SER A 210 25.93 -8.21 -13.10
N GLY A 211 25.56 -8.12 -14.39
CA GLY A 211 25.21 -9.28 -15.23
C GLY A 211 23.83 -9.85 -14.98
N MET A 212 22.87 -9.09 -14.45
CA MET A 212 21.47 -9.55 -14.32
C MET A 212 20.83 -9.73 -15.69
N THR A 213 20.02 -10.80 -15.82
CA THR A 213 19.20 -11.04 -17.01
C THR A 213 18.01 -10.07 -17.06
N ASP A 214 17.36 -9.94 -18.23
CA ASP A 214 16.16 -9.10 -18.35
C ASP A 214 15.03 -9.59 -17.44
N GLU A 215 14.85 -10.90 -17.25
CA GLU A 215 13.89 -11.47 -16.29
C GLU A 215 14.18 -11.03 -14.86
N GLN A 216 15.44 -11.03 -14.45
CA GLN A 216 15.86 -10.56 -13.12
C GLN A 216 15.65 -9.06 -12.95
N LEU A 217 15.84 -8.29 -14.02
CA LEU A 217 15.55 -6.85 -14.02
C LEU A 217 14.05 -6.57 -13.94
N ASP A 218 13.18 -7.37 -14.57
CA ASP A 218 11.72 -7.26 -14.43
C ASP A 218 11.27 -7.57 -13.00
N ILE A 219 11.89 -8.55 -12.34
CA ILE A 219 11.65 -8.83 -10.91
C ILE A 219 12.10 -7.63 -10.05
N LEU A 220 13.28 -7.09 -10.34
CA LEU A 220 13.77 -5.88 -9.65
C LEU A 220 12.80 -4.71 -9.82
N HIS A 221 12.26 -4.53 -11.03
CA HIS A 221 11.22 -3.53 -11.28
C HIS A 221 10.00 -3.76 -10.40
N PHE A 222 9.49 -4.99 -10.33
CA PHE A 222 8.38 -5.35 -9.44
C PHE A 222 8.68 -5.03 -7.96
N LEU A 223 9.87 -5.34 -7.48
CA LEU A 223 10.26 -5.09 -6.09
C LEU A 223 10.32 -3.59 -5.74
N VAL A 224 10.72 -2.75 -6.69
CA VAL A 224 11.00 -1.31 -6.46
C VAL A 224 9.84 -0.41 -6.86
N SER A 225 9.11 -0.71 -7.93
CA SER A 225 8.08 0.16 -8.51
C SER A 225 6.75 -0.56 -8.68
N VAL A 226 5.85 0.03 -9.44
CA VAL A 226 4.55 -0.52 -9.80
C VAL A 226 4.34 -0.43 -11.31
N LYS A 227 3.54 -1.36 -11.84
CA LYS A 227 2.94 -1.27 -13.18
C LYS A 227 1.44 -1.49 -13.03
N ARG A 228 0.64 -0.88 -13.90
CA ARG A 228 -0.83 -1.02 -13.92
C ARG A 228 -1.26 -2.49 -13.85
N GLU A 229 -0.61 -3.33 -14.64
CA GLU A 229 -0.85 -4.78 -14.73
C GLU A 229 -0.74 -5.52 -13.38
N TYR A 230 -0.01 -4.99 -12.40
CA TYR A 230 0.11 -5.65 -11.10
C TYR A 230 -1.20 -5.57 -10.32
N LEU A 231 -1.83 -4.40 -10.26
CA LEU A 231 -3.12 -4.26 -9.58
C LEU A 231 -4.25 -4.91 -10.39
N GLU A 232 -4.15 -4.97 -11.73
CA GLU A 232 -5.12 -5.66 -12.57
C GLU A 232 -5.23 -7.16 -12.25
N ILE A 233 -4.19 -7.82 -11.72
CA ILE A 233 -4.24 -9.23 -11.31
C ILE A 233 -5.38 -9.47 -10.30
N PRO A 234 -5.39 -8.87 -9.09
CA PRO A 234 -6.47 -9.09 -8.13
C PRO A 234 -7.79 -8.48 -8.60
N LEU A 235 -7.79 -7.35 -9.33
CA LEU A 235 -9.03 -6.76 -9.84
C LEU A 235 -9.75 -7.69 -10.81
N ASN A 236 -9.05 -8.26 -11.78
CA ASN A 236 -9.63 -9.20 -12.75
C ASN A 236 -10.18 -10.46 -12.06
N ARG A 237 -9.45 -10.99 -11.07
CA ARG A 237 -9.88 -12.14 -10.31
C ARG A 237 -11.13 -11.84 -9.49
N ILE A 238 -11.16 -10.72 -8.78
CA ILE A 238 -12.31 -10.27 -8.00
C ILE A 238 -13.51 -9.99 -8.91
N ASN A 239 -13.32 -9.33 -10.05
CA ASN A 239 -14.39 -9.06 -11.00
C ASN A 239 -14.97 -10.36 -11.59
N ALA A 240 -14.12 -11.36 -11.86
CA ALA A 240 -14.59 -12.67 -12.36
C ALA A 240 -15.44 -13.43 -11.31
N GLU A 241 -15.11 -13.33 -10.03
CA GLU A 241 -15.79 -14.08 -8.96
C GLU A 241 -16.96 -13.32 -8.33
N TYR A 242 -16.80 -12.01 -8.08
CA TYR A 242 -17.77 -11.17 -7.36
C TYR A 242 -18.44 -10.12 -8.24
N GLY A 243 -18.01 -9.94 -9.47
CA GLY A 243 -18.55 -8.94 -10.41
C GLY A 243 -18.05 -7.51 -10.20
N SER A 244 -17.57 -7.15 -9.00
CA SER A 244 -16.99 -5.85 -8.69
C SER A 244 -16.22 -5.85 -7.37
N LEU A 245 -15.32 -4.86 -7.19
CA LEU A 245 -14.67 -4.62 -5.89
C LEU A 245 -15.67 -4.31 -4.77
N LEU A 246 -16.76 -3.60 -5.06
CA LEU A 246 -17.79 -3.31 -4.05
C LEU A 246 -18.47 -4.58 -3.56
N ASN A 247 -18.77 -5.52 -4.46
CA ASN A 247 -19.32 -6.82 -4.08
C ASN A 247 -18.30 -7.64 -3.27
N PHE A 248 -17.03 -7.61 -3.64
CA PHE A 248 -15.96 -8.24 -2.85
C PHE A 248 -15.90 -7.66 -1.43
N ILE A 249 -15.96 -6.34 -1.28
CA ILE A 249 -15.96 -5.67 0.02
C ILE A 249 -17.15 -6.14 0.88
N THR A 250 -18.35 -6.24 0.30
CA THR A 250 -19.56 -6.58 1.06
C THR A 250 -19.73 -8.08 1.28
N GLN A 251 -19.40 -8.91 0.28
CA GLN A 251 -19.65 -10.35 0.32
C GLN A 251 -18.47 -11.15 0.88
N ARG A 252 -17.25 -10.81 0.49
CA ARG A 252 -16.03 -11.54 0.90
C ARG A 252 -15.41 -10.98 2.16
N MET A 253 -15.25 -9.65 2.24
CA MET A 253 -14.70 -8.99 3.42
C MET A 253 -15.76 -8.82 4.52
N HIS A 254 -17.05 -9.05 4.22
CA HIS A 254 -18.18 -8.88 5.14
C HIS A 254 -18.31 -7.45 5.72
N VAL A 255 -17.88 -6.43 4.97
CA VAL A 255 -18.10 -5.04 5.35
C VAL A 255 -19.57 -4.70 5.13
N PRO A 256 -20.33 -4.29 6.17
CA PRO A 256 -21.75 -3.96 6.03
C PRO A 256 -21.98 -2.83 5.03
N THR A 257 -23.05 -2.91 4.25
CA THR A 257 -23.44 -1.81 3.32
C THR A 257 -23.60 -0.48 4.08
N ALA A 258 -24.16 -0.52 5.30
CA ALA A 258 -24.28 0.66 6.14
C ALA A 258 -22.93 1.32 6.48
N THR A 259 -21.85 0.53 6.61
CA THR A 259 -20.48 1.04 6.77
C THR A 259 -20.03 1.77 5.50
N VAL A 260 -20.27 1.20 4.33
CA VAL A 260 -19.95 1.82 3.04
C VAL A 260 -20.70 3.14 2.88
N ASP A 261 -22.00 3.18 3.19
CA ASP A 261 -22.82 4.37 3.08
C ASP A 261 -22.34 5.48 4.04
N ALA A 262 -22.02 5.11 5.28
CA ALA A 262 -21.45 6.06 6.25
C ALA A 262 -20.08 6.59 5.83
N LEU A 263 -19.22 5.78 5.24
CA LEU A 263 -17.93 6.23 4.69
C LEU A 263 -18.14 7.23 3.54
N ARG A 264 -19.12 7.01 2.67
CA ARG A 264 -19.48 7.97 1.61
C ARG A 264 -19.94 9.31 2.19
N GLU A 265 -20.78 9.28 3.21
CA GLU A 265 -21.24 10.50 3.91
C GLU A 265 -20.07 11.29 4.50
N TYR A 266 -19.11 10.61 5.13
CA TYR A 266 -17.96 11.26 5.76
C TYR A 266 -16.92 11.76 4.76
N TYR A 267 -16.64 11.01 3.71
CA TYR A 267 -15.47 11.21 2.86
C TYR A 267 -15.76 11.70 1.42
N LEU A 268 -17.03 11.82 1.01
CA LEU A 268 -17.42 12.46 -0.26
C LEU A 268 -17.98 13.88 -0.04
N GLU A 269 -17.69 14.78 -1.02
CA GLU A 269 -18.23 16.16 -1.03
C GLU A 269 -19.73 16.16 -1.20
#